data_072a204a76bb572336dd141871c1c91b
#
_entry.id   072a204a76bb572336dd141871c1c91b
#
_cell.length_a   1.000
_cell.length_b   1.000
_cell.length_c   1.000
_cell.angle_alpha   90.00
_cell.angle_beta   90.00
_cell.angle_gamma   90.00
#
_symmetry.space_group_name_H-M   'P 1'
#
loop_
_entity.id
_entity.type
_entity.pdbx_description
1 polymer ?
#
loop_
_entity_poly.entity_id
_entity_poly.type
_entity_poly.pdbx_seq_one_letter_code
_entity_poly.pdbx_strand_id
1 'polypeptide(L)'
;WRDGTYEASESSFSHGYKNYVRIVVENGYIVDAHFDAIPEEGEKMKYLASVLGDYGMTANSDAQAEWYVQADRAAAKLLEMQDPAKILGSGGEVDAISGVSVTIAPHFQLAQKALSGKRR
;
A
#
# COMPACT_ATOMS: atom_id res chain seq x y z
N TRP A 1 2.53 -18.54 -1.93
CA TRP A 1 1.13 -18.13 -2.12
C TRP A 1 0.54 -18.78 -3.35
N ARG A 2 -0.80 -18.87 -3.41
CA ARG A 2 -1.50 -19.32 -4.61
C ARG A 2 -1.46 -18.26 -5.68
N ASP A 3 -1.27 -18.65 -6.92
CA ASP A 3 -1.25 -17.73 -8.05
C ASP A 3 -2.59 -17.04 -8.23
N GLY A 4 -2.56 -15.76 -8.56
CA GLY A 4 -3.74 -14.94 -8.79
C GLY A 4 -3.49 -13.47 -8.52
N THR A 5 -4.53 -12.67 -8.73
CA THR A 5 -4.55 -11.24 -8.40
C THR A 5 -5.51 -11.04 -7.23
N TYR A 6 -5.02 -10.42 -6.16
CA TYR A 6 -5.79 -10.24 -4.93
C TYR A 6 -5.88 -8.77 -4.59
N GLU A 7 -7.08 -8.34 -4.19
CA GLU A 7 -7.37 -6.95 -3.86
C GLU A 7 -8.05 -6.88 -2.49
N ALA A 8 -7.80 -5.78 -1.78
CA ALA A 8 -8.51 -5.44 -0.55
C ALA A 8 -8.58 -3.92 -0.40
N SER A 9 -9.64 -3.44 0.22
CA SER A 9 -9.79 -2.02 0.52
C SER A 9 -10.47 -1.83 1.88
N GLU A 10 -10.26 -0.66 2.47
CA GLU A 10 -10.96 -0.27 3.69
C GLU A 10 -12.46 -0.13 3.43
N SER A 11 -13.26 -0.30 4.47
CA SER A 11 -14.73 -0.23 4.37
C SER A 11 -15.27 1.19 4.45
N SER A 12 -14.46 2.15 4.90
CA SER A 12 -14.90 3.55 5.09
C SER A 12 -13.80 4.52 4.68
N PHE A 13 -14.22 5.72 4.31
CA PHE A 13 -13.30 6.79 3.92
C PHE A 13 -12.77 7.52 5.16
N SER A 14 -11.53 8.00 5.07
CA SER A 14 -10.88 8.83 6.06
C SER A 14 -10.03 9.86 5.32
N HIS A 15 -10.19 11.15 5.67
CA HIS A 15 -9.48 12.25 5.02
C HIS A 15 -9.65 12.27 3.49
N GLY A 16 -10.83 11.88 3.02
CA GLY A 16 -11.19 11.90 1.60
C GLY A 16 -10.78 10.67 0.81
N TYR A 17 -10.20 9.65 1.45
CA TYR A 17 -9.73 8.42 0.80
C TYR A 17 -10.02 7.19 1.64
N LYS A 18 -10.12 6.04 1.00
CA LYS A 18 -9.98 4.73 1.66
C LYS A 18 -8.82 3.98 1.02
N ASN A 19 -8.00 3.35 1.85
CA ASN A 19 -6.82 2.63 1.37
C ASN A 19 -7.21 1.39 0.57
N TYR A 20 -6.37 1.03 -0.38
CA TYR A 20 -6.58 -0.05 -1.33
C TYR A 20 -5.24 -0.69 -1.67
N VAL A 21 -5.24 -2.02 -1.83
CA VAL A 21 -4.07 -2.75 -2.31
C VAL A 21 -4.46 -3.74 -3.39
N ARG A 22 -3.54 -3.96 -4.34
CA ARG A 22 -3.62 -5.03 -5.33
C ARG A 22 -2.30 -5.79 -5.33
N ILE A 23 -2.37 -7.10 -5.25
CA ILE A 23 -1.20 -7.97 -5.16
C ILE A 23 -1.31 -9.04 -6.24
N VAL A 24 -0.26 -9.24 -7.02
CA VAL A 24 -0.19 -10.27 -8.06
C VAL A 24 0.81 -11.33 -7.61
N VAL A 25 0.37 -12.59 -7.65
CA VAL A 25 1.19 -13.76 -7.32
C VAL A 25 1.34 -14.63 -8.56
N GLU A 26 2.59 -14.96 -8.89
CA GLU A 26 2.92 -15.88 -9.98
C GLU A 26 3.99 -16.86 -9.49
N ASN A 27 3.79 -18.14 -9.81
CA ASN A 27 4.70 -19.22 -9.39
C ASN A 27 4.93 -19.25 -7.88
N GLY A 28 3.90 -18.88 -7.12
CA GLY A 28 3.95 -18.86 -5.66
C GLY A 28 4.58 -17.63 -5.03
N TYR A 29 5.09 -16.70 -5.83
CA TYR A 29 5.77 -15.49 -5.36
C TYR A 29 4.95 -14.25 -5.65
N ILE A 30 5.02 -13.27 -4.74
CA ILE A 30 4.48 -11.93 -4.99
C ILE A 30 5.41 -11.28 -6.02
N VAL A 31 4.89 -10.98 -7.20
CA VAL A 31 5.66 -10.38 -8.31
C VAL A 31 5.31 -8.92 -8.53
N ASP A 32 4.15 -8.46 -8.00
CA ASP A 32 3.75 -7.06 -8.07
C ASP A 32 2.87 -6.72 -6.88
N ALA A 33 2.98 -5.48 -6.42
CA ALA A 33 2.14 -4.92 -5.37
C ALA A 33 1.88 -3.46 -5.68
N HIS A 34 0.62 -3.04 -5.59
CA HIS A 34 0.20 -1.67 -5.82
C HIS A 34 -0.54 -1.16 -4.58
N PHE A 35 0.04 -0.19 -3.90
CA PHE A 35 -0.54 0.46 -2.74
C PHE A 35 -1.13 1.80 -3.18
N ASP A 36 -2.41 1.98 -2.91
CA ASP A 36 -3.16 3.12 -3.43
C ASP A 36 -4.23 3.56 -2.42
N ALA A 37 -5.07 4.49 -2.83
CA ALA A 37 -6.25 4.89 -2.08
C ALA A 37 -7.34 5.35 -3.05
N ILE A 38 -8.58 4.99 -2.73
CA ILE A 38 -9.75 5.30 -3.53
C ILE A 38 -10.35 6.60 -3.04
N PRO A 39 -10.58 7.61 -3.91
CA PRO A 39 -11.14 8.88 -3.47
C PRO A 39 -12.63 8.74 -3.14
N GLU A 40 -13.07 9.48 -2.12
CA GLU A 40 -14.51 9.64 -1.81
C GLU A 40 -15.23 10.44 -2.89
N GLU A 41 -14.54 11.46 -3.41
CA GLU A 41 -15.04 12.31 -4.49
C GLU A 41 -14.02 12.35 -5.62
N GLY A 42 -14.51 12.39 -6.87
CA GLY A 42 -13.66 12.39 -8.05
C GLY A 42 -13.29 11.00 -8.51
N GLU A 43 -12.51 10.94 -9.58
CA GLU A 43 -12.19 9.70 -10.27
C GLU A 43 -10.74 9.26 -10.15
N LYS A 44 -9.84 10.17 -9.75
CA LYS A 44 -8.41 9.86 -9.68
C LYS A 44 -8.07 9.16 -8.38
N MET A 45 -7.52 7.96 -8.48
CA MET A 45 -6.90 7.29 -7.35
C MET A 45 -5.74 8.16 -6.81
N LYS A 46 -5.43 8.00 -5.53
CA LYS A 46 -4.42 8.83 -4.86
C LYS A 46 -3.04 8.76 -5.51
N TYR A 47 -2.66 7.57 -5.99
CA TYR A 47 -1.38 7.37 -6.68
C TYR A 47 -1.29 8.28 -7.92
N LEU A 48 -2.29 8.22 -8.79
CA LEU A 48 -2.33 9.07 -9.98
C LEU A 48 -2.37 10.56 -9.64
N ALA A 49 -3.19 10.94 -8.66
CA ALA A 49 -3.27 12.32 -8.20
C ALA A 49 -1.92 12.81 -7.69
N SER A 50 -1.17 11.96 -7.00
CA SER A 50 0.18 12.27 -6.52
C SER A 50 1.16 12.43 -7.68
N VAL A 51 1.14 11.54 -8.66
CA VAL A 51 2.00 11.61 -9.85
C VAL A 51 1.75 12.91 -10.64
N LEU A 52 0.47 13.30 -10.78
CA LEU A 52 0.09 14.50 -11.53
C LEU A 52 0.27 15.81 -10.74
N GLY A 53 0.66 15.72 -9.46
CA GLY A 53 0.85 16.89 -8.63
C GLY A 53 -0.41 17.43 -7.98
N ASP A 54 -1.56 16.80 -8.18
CA ASP A 54 -2.83 17.20 -7.54
C ASP A 54 -2.80 16.93 -6.03
N TYR A 55 -1.97 15.98 -5.60
CA TYR A 55 -1.72 15.66 -4.20
C TYR A 55 -0.24 15.90 -3.90
N GLY A 56 0.10 17.16 -3.61
CA GLY A 56 1.49 17.59 -3.43
C GLY A 56 1.91 17.54 -1.96
N MET A 57 2.74 16.57 -1.58
CA MET A 57 3.25 16.46 -0.21
C MET A 57 4.48 17.33 0.02
N THR A 58 5.43 17.34 -0.91
CA THR A 58 6.70 18.04 -0.73
C THR A 58 6.52 19.56 -0.71
N ALA A 59 5.50 20.07 -1.41
CA ALA A 59 5.21 21.51 -1.46
C ALA A 59 4.49 22.00 -0.19
N ASN A 60 3.82 21.13 0.57
CA ASN A 60 2.94 21.50 1.67
C ASN A 60 3.34 20.91 3.02
N SER A 61 4.47 20.19 3.09
CA SER A 61 4.93 19.53 4.30
C SER A 61 6.44 19.33 4.27
N ASP A 62 6.99 18.78 5.36
CA ASP A 62 8.40 18.42 5.46
C ASP A 62 8.70 17.04 4.84
N ALA A 63 7.75 16.46 4.09
CA ALA A 63 7.94 15.18 3.44
C ALA A 63 9.06 15.27 2.39
N GLN A 64 9.97 14.30 2.40
CA GLN A 64 11.11 14.27 1.50
C GLN A 64 10.80 13.68 0.13
N ALA A 65 9.62 13.08 -0.03
CA ALA A 65 9.17 12.46 -1.27
C ALA A 65 7.66 12.55 -1.40
N GLU A 66 7.18 12.61 -2.63
CA GLU A 66 5.75 12.58 -2.93
C GLU A 66 5.13 11.24 -2.50
N TRP A 67 3.81 11.24 -2.31
CA TRP A 67 3.09 10.07 -1.80
C TRP A 67 3.30 8.83 -2.67
N TYR A 68 3.23 8.97 -4.01
CA TYR A 68 3.37 7.82 -4.90
C TYR A 68 4.75 7.16 -4.80
N VAL A 69 5.80 7.96 -4.57
CA VAL A 69 7.16 7.45 -4.37
C VAL A 69 7.23 6.63 -3.09
N GLN A 70 6.63 7.14 -2.02
CA GLN A 70 6.61 6.44 -0.73
C GLN A 70 5.78 5.16 -0.80
N ALA A 71 4.64 5.19 -1.52
CA ALA A 71 3.82 3.99 -1.74
C ALA A 71 4.61 2.92 -2.50
N ASP A 72 5.39 3.32 -3.52
CA ASP A 72 6.24 2.39 -4.28
C ASP A 72 7.33 1.78 -3.40
N ARG A 73 7.94 2.57 -2.52
CA ARG A 73 8.95 2.08 -1.58
C ARG A 73 8.37 1.05 -0.61
N ALA A 74 7.16 1.29 -0.13
CA ALA A 74 6.47 0.35 0.76
C ALA A 74 6.10 -0.93 0.02
N ALA A 75 5.59 -0.83 -1.21
CA ALA A 75 5.27 -2.00 -2.04
C ALA A 75 6.53 -2.83 -2.35
N ALA A 76 7.66 -2.18 -2.61
CA ALA A 76 8.94 -2.87 -2.82
C ALA A 76 9.36 -3.66 -1.57
N LYS A 77 9.07 -3.15 -0.38
CA LYS A 77 9.33 -3.89 0.87
C LYS A 77 8.51 -5.16 0.95
N LEU A 78 7.26 -5.14 0.51
CA LEU A 78 6.42 -6.35 0.46
C LEU A 78 7.00 -7.39 -0.51
N LEU A 79 7.48 -6.97 -1.67
CA LEU A 79 8.14 -7.88 -2.62
C LEU A 79 9.41 -8.49 -2.03
N GLU A 80 10.21 -7.69 -1.32
CA GLU A 80 11.42 -8.16 -0.65
C GLU A 80 11.10 -9.21 0.42
N MET A 81 10.13 -8.95 1.27
CA MET A 81 9.79 -9.83 2.40
C MET A 81 8.87 -10.98 2.03
N GLN A 82 8.09 -10.85 0.98
CA GLN A 82 7.16 -11.87 0.45
C GLN A 82 6.01 -12.25 1.39
N ASP A 83 5.88 -11.59 2.53
CA ASP A 83 4.83 -11.90 3.51
C ASP A 83 4.56 -10.67 4.37
N PRO A 84 3.31 -10.13 4.35
CA PRO A 84 2.98 -8.98 5.21
C PRO A 84 3.19 -9.26 6.69
N ALA A 85 3.03 -10.51 7.13
CA ALA A 85 3.22 -10.90 8.53
C ALA A 85 4.66 -10.70 9.00
N LYS A 86 5.62 -10.67 8.08
CA LYS A 86 7.03 -10.41 8.41
C LYS A 86 7.34 -8.92 8.57
N ILE A 87 6.41 -8.07 8.16
CA ILE A 87 6.54 -6.60 8.22
C ILE A 87 5.73 -6.06 9.39
N LEU A 88 4.53 -6.61 9.61
CA LEU A 88 3.63 -6.19 10.69
C LEU A 88 4.09 -6.73 12.03
N GLY A 89 4.12 -5.85 13.05
CA GLY A 89 4.33 -6.25 14.43
C GLY A 89 3.07 -6.84 15.05
N SER A 90 3.18 -7.31 16.30
CA SER A 90 2.08 -7.98 17.02
C SER A 90 0.86 -7.07 17.23
N GLY A 91 1.06 -5.76 17.30
CA GLY A 91 -0.01 -4.77 17.42
C GLY A 91 -0.51 -4.22 16.08
N GLY A 92 -0.07 -4.79 14.96
CA GLY A 92 -0.45 -4.32 13.63
C GLY A 92 0.34 -3.10 13.14
N GLU A 93 1.37 -2.69 13.89
CA GLU A 93 2.26 -1.59 13.52
C GLU A 93 3.33 -2.06 12.54
N VAL A 94 3.96 -1.10 11.86
CA VAL A 94 5.07 -1.35 10.93
C VAL A 94 6.30 -0.59 11.41
N ASP A 95 7.43 -1.28 11.47
CA ASP A 95 8.72 -0.64 11.75
C ASP A 95 9.07 0.33 10.60
N ALA A 96 9.95 1.28 10.92
CA ALA A 96 10.36 2.28 9.95
C ALA A 96 10.89 1.64 8.67
N ILE A 97 10.36 2.08 7.53
CA ILE A 97 10.83 1.70 6.20
C ILE A 97 11.59 2.89 5.63
N SER A 98 12.80 2.66 5.14
CA SER A 98 13.65 3.71 4.60
C SER A 98 12.92 4.46 3.47
N GLY A 99 12.84 5.79 3.61
CA GLY A 99 12.18 6.64 2.64
C GLY A 99 10.65 6.67 2.70
N VAL A 100 10.05 6.11 3.76
CA VAL A 100 8.60 6.13 3.97
C VAL A 100 8.29 6.82 5.29
N SER A 101 7.66 7.99 5.22
CA SER A 101 7.24 8.78 6.40
C SER A 101 5.72 8.80 6.57
N VAL A 102 4.96 8.40 5.56
CA VAL A 102 3.50 8.33 5.63
C VAL A 102 3.06 7.13 6.48
N THR A 103 1.83 7.20 6.99
CA THR A 103 1.23 6.07 7.69
C THR A 103 0.93 4.96 6.70
N ILE A 104 1.67 3.87 6.76
CA ILE A 104 1.60 2.78 5.78
C ILE A 104 1.10 1.46 6.38
N ALA A 105 1.03 1.33 7.71
CA ALA A 105 0.55 0.12 8.36
C ALA A 105 -0.80 -0.35 7.82
N PRO A 106 -1.80 0.51 7.58
CA PRO A 106 -3.08 0.08 7.02
C PRO A 106 -2.96 -0.66 5.68
N HIS A 107 -2.02 -0.24 4.81
CA HIS A 107 -1.79 -0.93 3.54
C HIS A 107 -1.25 -2.34 3.75
N PHE A 108 -0.32 -2.53 4.68
CA PHE A 108 0.19 -3.87 4.99
C PHE A 108 -0.88 -4.75 5.65
N GLN A 109 -1.76 -4.16 6.46
CA GLN A 109 -2.91 -4.87 7.03
C GLN A 109 -3.88 -5.33 5.93
N LEU A 110 -4.14 -4.48 4.94
CA LEU A 110 -4.94 -4.85 3.77
C LEU A 110 -4.26 -5.92 2.93
N ALA A 111 -2.94 -5.86 2.77
CA ALA A 111 -2.18 -6.89 2.06
C ALA A 111 -2.33 -8.24 2.76
N GLN A 112 -2.26 -8.27 4.09
CA GLN A 112 -2.48 -9.47 4.89
C GLN A 112 -3.90 -10.01 4.68
N LYS A 113 -4.89 -9.14 4.66
CA LYS A 113 -6.29 -9.51 4.39
C LYS A 113 -6.46 -10.09 2.99
N ALA A 114 -5.88 -9.44 1.97
CA ALA A 114 -5.96 -9.89 0.59
C ALA A 114 -5.34 -11.29 0.41
N LEU A 115 -4.26 -11.58 1.11
CA LEU A 115 -3.55 -12.86 1.05
C LEU A 115 -4.06 -13.91 2.03
N SER A 116 -5.05 -13.56 2.86
CA SER A 116 -5.63 -14.50 3.83
C SER A 116 -6.23 -15.71 3.13
N GLY A 117 -5.85 -16.91 3.57
CA GLY A 117 -6.30 -18.15 2.96
C GLY A 117 -5.67 -18.48 1.61
N LYS A 118 -4.65 -17.71 1.17
CA LYS A 118 -4.01 -17.88 -0.14
C LYS A 118 -2.67 -18.62 -0.06
N ARG A 119 -2.31 -19.19 1.06
CA ARG A 119 -1.13 -20.06 1.15
C ARG A 119 -1.40 -21.38 0.44
N ARG A 120 -0.37 -21.90 -0.21
CA ARG A 120 -0.40 -23.21 -0.84
C ARG A 120 -0.44 -24.32 0.20
#